data_b18ef0b703fb6f881168302c8bdebcca
#
_entry.id   b18ef0b703fb6f881168302c8bdebcca
#
_cell.length_a   1.000
_cell.length_b   1.000
_cell.length_c   1.000
_cell.angle_alpha   90.00
_cell.angle_beta   90.00
_cell.angle_gamma   90.00
#
_symmetry.space_group_name_H-M   'P 1'
#
loop_
_entity.id
_entity.type
_entity.pdbx_description
1 polymer ?
#
loop_
_entity_poly.entity_id
_entity_poly.type
_entity_poly.pdbx_seq_one_letter_code
_entity_poly.pdbx_strand_id
1 'polypeptide(L)'
;MGHGTRKYLLAFSVMFAALAVASILSSKLDGMRPPLPPGYADSDLALQGKQLKGYLLGAEGLVADWYWILSLQYLGGKIVSSTDDTINLESLTSLNPRLLYPYLDNATDLDPQFNAAYSFGAVVLPAIDKDQAIALTKKGIQNNPDNWRLYQYLGYIYWHSKEYAAAAETYEAGSKVSGAPPFMRQMAAAMLTRGGSRAVARAMYEQMLAEAEDEQSKRNAQLRLMELDSLEETEAVNSVLASIKENAGNCPSSLSAVFPRLRSIRLTHGDFRIDASSNLVDPGGTPYEYDSSKCTIGLRRDSTIPKPLNN
;
A
#
# COMPACT_ATOMS: atom_id res chain seq x y z
N MET A 1 60.57 -21.99 23.11
CA MET A 1 59.34 -21.97 22.30
C MET A 1 58.96 -23.41 22.05
N GLY A 2 57.86 -23.87 22.63
CA GLY A 2 57.52 -25.29 22.71
C GLY A 2 57.06 -25.88 21.38
N HIS A 3 57.25 -27.19 21.25
CA HIS A 3 56.89 -27.99 20.07
C HIS A 3 55.46 -27.79 19.56
N GLY A 4 54.52 -27.33 20.43
CA GLY A 4 53.16 -27.00 20.11
C GLY A 4 52.99 -25.73 19.25
N THR A 5 53.67 -24.64 19.61
CA THR A 5 53.59 -23.38 18.87
C THR A 5 54.10 -23.45 17.45
N ARG A 6 55.10 -24.30 17.21
CA ARG A 6 55.65 -24.52 15.87
C ARG A 6 54.67 -25.30 14.95
N LYS A 7 53.87 -26.22 15.51
CA LYS A 7 52.84 -26.98 14.75
C LYS A 7 51.66 -26.06 14.37
N TYR A 8 51.23 -25.17 15.27
CA TYR A 8 50.14 -24.20 14.96
C TYR A 8 50.58 -23.17 13.92
N LEU A 9 51.82 -22.65 14.00
CA LEU A 9 52.42 -21.75 13.01
C LEU A 9 52.46 -22.40 11.61
N LEU A 10 52.87 -23.67 11.54
CA LEU A 10 52.92 -24.43 10.29
C LEU A 10 51.49 -24.65 9.72
N ALA A 11 50.52 -25.00 10.55
CA ALA A 11 49.12 -25.17 10.14
C ALA A 11 48.52 -23.85 9.61
N PHE A 12 48.75 -22.74 10.29
CA PHE A 12 48.32 -21.39 9.84
C PHE A 12 48.98 -21.00 8.51
N SER A 13 50.28 -21.26 8.35
CA SER A 13 50.99 -20.97 7.09
C SER A 13 50.45 -21.76 5.92
N VAL A 14 50.13 -23.05 6.12
CA VAL A 14 49.52 -23.91 5.11
C VAL A 14 48.11 -23.44 4.76
N MET A 15 47.32 -23.09 5.75
CA MET A 15 45.95 -22.54 5.54
C MET A 15 45.98 -21.22 4.74
N PHE A 16 46.89 -20.30 5.08
CA PHE A 16 47.04 -19.05 4.33
C PHE A 16 47.53 -19.27 2.91
N ALA A 17 48.47 -20.18 2.70
CA ALA A 17 48.96 -20.55 1.38
C ALA A 17 47.82 -21.19 0.53
N ALA A 18 47.00 -22.05 1.11
CA ALA A 18 45.87 -22.65 0.44
C ALA A 18 44.80 -21.61 0.06
N LEU A 19 44.47 -20.63 0.95
CA LEU A 19 43.56 -19.53 0.66
C LEU A 19 44.10 -18.60 -0.44
N ALA A 20 45.40 -18.30 -0.44
CA ALA A 20 46.02 -17.48 -1.48
C ALA A 20 45.96 -18.19 -2.85
N VAL A 21 46.26 -19.48 -2.89
CA VAL A 21 46.13 -20.29 -4.12
C VAL A 21 44.72 -20.37 -4.61
N ALA A 22 43.75 -20.58 -3.70
CA ALA A 22 42.32 -20.59 -4.05
C ALA A 22 41.86 -19.23 -4.61
N SER A 23 42.30 -18.11 -4.02
CA SER A 23 42.01 -16.78 -4.51
C SER A 23 42.56 -16.49 -5.90
N ILE A 24 43.85 -16.90 -6.14
CA ILE A 24 44.48 -16.74 -7.45
C ILE A 24 43.78 -17.61 -8.52
N LEU A 25 43.46 -18.87 -8.16
CA LEU A 25 42.70 -19.75 -9.07
C LEU A 25 41.31 -19.22 -9.38
N SER A 26 40.60 -18.71 -8.36
CA SER A 26 39.27 -18.10 -8.52
C SER A 26 39.33 -16.91 -9.49
N SER A 27 40.28 -15.99 -9.30
CA SER A 27 40.39 -14.82 -10.19
C SER A 27 40.81 -15.21 -11.64
N LYS A 28 41.62 -16.24 -11.81
CA LYS A 28 41.94 -16.77 -13.16
C LYS A 28 40.73 -17.45 -13.81
N LEU A 29 39.97 -18.23 -13.05
CA LEU A 29 38.76 -18.89 -13.54
C LEU A 29 37.68 -17.84 -13.93
N ASP A 30 37.53 -16.77 -13.15
CA ASP A 30 36.62 -15.69 -13.50
C ASP A 30 37.00 -14.99 -14.81
N GLY A 31 38.29 -14.78 -15.04
CA GLY A 31 38.77 -14.21 -16.32
C GLY A 31 38.67 -15.17 -17.52
N MET A 32 38.52 -16.45 -17.30
CA MET A 32 38.35 -17.49 -18.34
C MET A 32 36.88 -17.85 -18.60
N ARG A 33 35.97 -17.38 -17.76
CA ARG A 33 34.53 -17.64 -17.97
C ARG A 33 34.06 -16.93 -19.25
N PRO A 34 33.41 -17.64 -20.17
CA PRO A 34 32.80 -16.97 -21.31
C PRO A 34 31.73 -16.00 -20.82
N PRO A 35 31.50 -14.88 -21.52
CA PRO A 35 30.40 -13.98 -21.17
C PRO A 35 29.09 -14.78 -21.19
N LEU A 36 28.28 -14.54 -20.17
CA LEU A 36 26.96 -15.18 -20.06
C LEU A 36 26.12 -14.82 -21.30
N PRO A 37 25.38 -15.78 -21.88
CA PRO A 37 24.50 -15.49 -23.00
C PRO A 37 23.52 -14.36 -22.66
N PRO A 38 23.12 -13.52 -23.63
CA PRO A 38 22.09 -12.53 -23.43
C PRO A 38 20.81 -13.19 -22.88
N GLY A 39 20.25 -12.64 -21.80
CA GLY A 39 19.07 -13.19 -21.13
C GLY A 39 19.32 -14.32 -20.12
N TYR A 40 20.57 -14.71 -19.89
CA TYR A 40 20.89 -15.73 -18.86
C TYR A 40 20.41 -15.32 -17.47
N ALA A 41 20.46 -14.03 -17.13
CA ALA A 41 19.96 -13.49 -15.86
C ALA A 41 18.44 -13.66 -15.72
N ASP A 42 17.71 -13.82 -16.83
CA ASP A 42 16.26 -13.98 -16.88
C ASP A 42 15.85 -15.44 -17.21
N SER A 43 16.77 -16.40 -17.12
CA SER A 43 16.45 -17.82 -17.29
C SER A 43 15.55 -18.30 -16.16
N ASP A 44 14.55 -19.12 -16.49
CA ASP A 44 13.61 -19.64 -15.50
C ASP A 44 14.33 -20.47 -14.42
N LEU A 45 13.84 -20.37 -13.18
CA LEU A 45 14.35 -21.16 -12.07
C LEU A 45 14.02 -22.64 -12.29
N ALA A 46 15.04 -23.48 -12.28
CA ALA A 46 14.88 -24.94 -12.49
C ALA A 46 14.15 -25.64 -11.33
N LEU A 47 14.27 -25.09 -10.11
CA LEU A 47 13.69 -25.67 -8.90
C LEU A 47 12.90 -24.61 -8.14
N GLN A 48 11.70 -25.00 -7.68
CA GLN A 48 10.86 -24.19 -6.82
C GLN A 48 11.20 -24.42 -5.35
N GLY A 49 11.06 -23.40 -4.50
CA GLY A 49 11.34 -23.49 -3.07
C GLY A 49 10.60 -24.63 -2.37
N LYS A 50 9.31 -24.86 -2.75
CA LYS A 50 8.52 -25.99 -2.25
C LYS A 50 9.13 -27.36 -2.55
N GLN A 51 9.76 -27.50 -3.71
CA GLN A 51 10.42 -28.75 -4.10
C GLN A 51 11.74 -28.96 -3.36
N LEU A 52 12.42 -27.86 -3.01
CA LEU A 52 13.68 -27.91 -2.24
C LEU A 52 13.46 -28.21 -0.77
N LYS A 53 12.30 -27.84 -0.22
CA LYS A 53 11.96 -28.04 1.19
C LYS A 53 12.02 -29.52 1.54
N GLY A 54 12.80 -29.85 2.56
CA GLY A 54 13.05 -31.23 3.00
C GLY A 54 14.25 -31.93 2.34
N TYR A 55 14.77 -31.43 1.22
CA TYR A 55 16.02 -31.93 0.66
C TYR A 55 17.26 -31.18 1.17
N LEU A 56 17.08 -30.04 1.80
CA LEU A 56 18.16 -29.17 2.25
C LEU A 56 18.73 -29.56 3.62
N LEU A 57 18.22 -30.63 4.24
CA LEU A 57 18.77 -31.23 5.48
C LEU A 57 18.93 -30.20 6.63
N GLY A 58 18.01 -29.25 6.75
CA GLY A 58 18.04 -28.19 7.76
C GLY A 58 18.73 -26.89 7.32
N ALA A 59 19.16 -26.80 6.06
CA ALA A 59 19.74 -25.58 5.51
C ALA A 59 18.72 -24.68 4.80
N GLU A 60 17.40 -24.91 5.02
CA GLU A 60 16.32 -24.17 4.37
C GLU A 60 16.45 -22.66 4.58
N GLY A 61 16.77 -22.21 5.81
CA GLY A 61 16.96 -20.80 6.12
C GLY A 61 18.13 -20.17 5.35
N LEU A 62 19.26 -20.89 5.23
CA LEU A 62 20.42 -20.40 4.47
C LEU A 62 20.09 -20.23 2.97
N VAL A 63 19.33 -21.17 2.40
CA VAL A 63 18.91 -21.09 1.00
C VAL A 63 17.81 -20.03 0.80
N ALA A 64 16.95 -19.79 1.80
CA ALA A 64 16.02 -18.67 1.82
C ALA A 64 16.76 -17.32 1.77
N ASP A 65 17.79 -17.14 2.61
CA ASP A 65 18.67 -15.97 2.59
C ASP A 65 19.35 -15.78 1.24
N TRP A 66 19.80 -16.88 0.63
CA TRP A 66 20.39 -16.85 -0.70
C TRP A 66 19.41 -16.32 -1.76
N TYR A 67 18.18 -16.83 -1.82
CA TYR A 67 17.15 -16.32 -2.74
C TYR A 67 16.79 -14.86 -2.45
N TRP A 68 16.77 -14.48 -1.19
CA TRP A 68 16.58 -13.11 -0.78
C TRP A 68 17.67 -12.18 -1.34
N ILE A 69 18.94 -12.54 -1.15
CA ILE A 69 20.08 -11.78 -1.68
C ILE A 69 20.02 -11.72 -3.21
N LEU A 70 19.70 -12.84 -3.87
CA LEU A 70 19.53 -12.89 -5.32
C LEU A 70 18.42 -11.93 -5.79
N SER A 71 17.31 -11.82 -5.06
CA SER A 71 16.21 -10.90 -5.41
C SER A 71 16.68 -9.44 -5.41
N LEU A 72 17.45 -9.05 -4.39
CA LEU A 72 18.01 -7.70 -4.26
C LEU A 72 19.04 -7.40 -5.36
N GLN A 73 19.98 -8.33 -5.58
CA GLN A 73 21.01 -8.19 -6.61
C GLN A 73 20.42 -8.16 -8.02
N TYR A 74 19.40 -8.99 -8.28
CA TYR A 74 18.74 -9.05 -9.57
C TYR A 74 18.04 -7.73 -9.91
N LEU A 75 17.22 -7.21 -8.97
CA LEU A 75 16.55 -5.93 -9.18
C LEU A 75 17.56 -4.77 -9.27
N GLY A 76 18.54 -4.74 -8.36
CA GLY A 76 19.60 -3.73 -8.37
C GLY A 76 20.40 -3.75 -9.68
N GLY A 77 20.73 -4.94 -10.20
CA GLY A 77 21.38 -5.12 -11.50
C GLY A 77 20.55 -4.58 -12.67
N LYS A 78 19.23 -4.84 -12.67
CA LYS A 78 18.30 -4.28 -13.68
C LYS A 78 18.25 -2.76 -13.63
N ILE A 79 18.21 -2.17 -12.43
CA ILE A 79 18.21 -0.72 -12.23
C ILE A 79 19.52 -0.11 -12.76
N VAL A 80 20.67 -0.65 -12.36
CA VAL A 80 22.00 -0.14 -12.75
C VAL A 80 22.29 -0.32 -14.24
N SER A 81 21.78 -1.40 -14.84
CA SER A 81 21.97 -1.67 -16.28
C SER A 81 20.94 -0.95 -17.18
N SER A 82 19.97 -0.24 -16.61
CA SER A 82 19.01 0.54 -17.38
C SER A 82 19.71 1.69 -18.10
N THR A 83 19.35 1.90 -19.35
CA THR A 83 19.82 3.03 -20.17
C THR A 83 18.96 4.28 -20.01
N ASP A 84 17.88 4.20 -19.22
CA ASP A 84 17.01 5.34 -18.96
C ASP A 84 17.68 6.30 -17.98
N ASP A 85 17.80 7.56 -18.35
CA ASP A 85 18.38 8.61 -17.50
C ASP A 85 17.58 8.87 -16.22
N THR A 86 16.29 8.51 -16.21
CA THR A 86 15.40 8.62 -15.05
C THR A 86 14.55 7.38 -14.91
N ILE A 87 14.79 6.62 -13.84
CA ILE A 87 13.97 5.45 -13.52
C ILE A 87 12.74 5.89 -12.73
N ASN A 88 11.55 5.60 -13.28
CA ASN A 88 10.31 5.82 -12.56
C ASN A 88 10.08 4.68 -11.54
N LEU A 89 10.31 4.97 -10.26
CA LEU A 89 10.12 4.00 -9.18
C LEU A 89 8.65 3.58 -8.96
N GLU A 90 7.69 4.35 -9.48
CA GLU A 90 6.26 3.99 -9.44
C GLU A 90 5.87 2.99 -10.53
N SER A 91 6.72 2.81 -11.55
CA SER A 91 6.51 1.85 -12.63
C SER A 91 7.84 1.25 -13.09
N LEU A 92 8.13 0.05 -12.59
CA LEU A 92 9.34 -0.69 -12.91
C LEU A 92 9.13 -1.75 -14.00
N THR A 93 7.99 -1.72 -14.67
CA THR A 93 7.62 -2.68 -15.72
C THR A 93 8.57 -2.64 -16.92
N SER A 94 9.15 -1.48 -17.25
CA SER A 94 10.14 -1.30 -18.33
C SER A 94 11.42 -2.12 -18.08
N LEU A 95 11.80 -2.33 -16.81
CA LEU A 95 12.95 -3.14 -16.42
C LEU A 95 12.73 -4.64 -16.64
N ASN A 96 11.47 -5.06 -16.83
CA ASN A 96 11.06 -6.46 -17.01
C ASN A 96 11.72 -7.43 -16.00
N PRO A 97 11.56 -7.24 -14.69
CA PRO A 97 12.24 -8.04 -13.66
C PRO A 97 11.50 -9.36 -13.38
N ARG A 98 11.41 -10.24 -14.37
CA ARG A 98 10.62 -11.48 -14.37
C ARG A 98 10.93 -12.44 -13.21
N LEU A 99 12.17 -12.46 -12.73
CA LEU A 99 12.59 -13.38 -11.67
C LEU A 99 12.44 -12.83 -10.25
N LEU A 100 12.05 -11.56 -10.10
CA LEU A 100 11.93 -10.97 -8.76
C LEU A 100 10.91 -11.71 -7.90
N TYR A 101 9.69 -11.90 -8.42
CA TYR A 101 8.66 -12.66 -7.71
C TYR A 101 9.07 -14.12 -7.45
N PRO A 102 9.57 -14.90 -8.43
CA PRO A 102 10.06 -16.26 -8.20
C PRO A 102 11.14 -16.36 -7.10
N TYR A 103 12.08 -15.43 -7.04
CA TYR A 103 13.09 -15.42 -5.98
C TYR A 103 12.47 -15.17 -4.60
N LEU A 104 11.57 -14.20 -4.48
CA LEU A 104 10.87 -13.90 -3.23
C LEU A 104 9.92 -15.03 -2.81
N ASP A 105 9.24 -15.65 -3.77
CA ASP A 105 8.36 -16.78 -3.51
C ASP A 105 9.14 -17.99 -3.00
N ASN A 106 10.31 -18.31 -3.63
CA ASN A 106 11.20 -19.37 -3.18
C ASN A 106 11.78 -19.07 -1.78
N ALA A 107 12.24 -17.86 -1.52
CA ALA A 107 12.72 -17.46 -0.19
C ALA A 107 11.65 -17.71 0.88
N THR A 108 10.41 -17.32 0.60
CA THR A 108 9.29 -17.43 1.54
C THR A 108 8.65 -18.84 1.56
N ASP A 109 8.91 -19.70 0.60
CA ASP A 109 8.57 -21.13 0.67
C ASP A 109 9.50 -21.87 1.63
N LEU A 110 10.79 -21.52 1.59
CA LEU A 110 11.83 -22.13 2.41
C LEU A 110 11.79 -21.63 3.85
N ASP A 111 11.61 -20.32 4.03
CA ASP A 111 11.35 -19.69 5.34
C ASP A 111 10.01 -18.94 5.34
N PRO A 112 8.91 -19.57 5.77
CA PRO A 112 7.60 -18.95 5.84
C PRO A 112 7.48 -17.74 6.78
N GLN A 113 8.45 -17.55 7.68
CA GLN A 113 8.49 -16.41 8.61
C GLN A 113 9.44 -15.30 8.16
N PHE A 114 9.95 -15.35 6.93
CA PHE A 114 10.88 -14.37 6.39
C PHE A 114 10.20 -13.02 6.09
N ASN A 115 9.89 -12.27 7.14
CA ASN A 115 9.15 -11.01 7.05
C ASN A 115 9.82 -9.95 6.15
N ALA A 116 11.16 -9.93 6.06
CA ALA A 116 11.87 -8.98 5.21
C ALA A 116 11.56 -9.20 3.71
N ALA A 117 11.51 -10.47 3.27
CA ALA A 117 11.19 -10.82 1.89
C ALA A 117 9.75 -10.45 1.52
N TYR A 118 8.79 -10.72 2.42
CA TYR A 118 7.40 -10.29 2.23
C TYR A 118 7.25 -8.78 2.16
N SER A 119 7.87 -8.04 3.09
CA SER A 119 7.79 -6.58 3.16
C SER A 119 8.40 -5.92 1.92
N PHE A 120 9.55 -6.40 1.46
CA PHE A 120 10.18 -5.89 0.25
C PHE A 120 9.32 -6.15 -0.99
N GLY A 121 8.83 -7.39 -1.13
CA GLY A 121 7.95 -7.74 -2.24
C GLY A 121 6.65 -6.91 -2.25
N ALA A 122 6.05 -6.70 -1.07
CA ALA A 122 4.84 -5.89 -0.94
C ALA A 122 5.05 -4.41 -1.33
N VAL A 123 6.27 -3.87 -1.19
CA VAL A 123 6.62 -2.50 -1.57
C VAL A 123 7.01 -2.39 -3.04
N VAL A 124 7.76 -3.35 -3.57
CA VAL A 124 8.37 -3.25 -4.90
C VAL A 124 7.51 -3.86 -6.00
N LEU A 125 6.89 -5.03 -5.75
CA LEU A 125 6.10 -5.72 -6.77
C LEU A 125 4.89 -4.92 -7.29
N PRO A 126 4.21 -4.04 -6.52
CA PRO A 126 3.12 -3.23 -7.08
C PRO A 126 3.52 -2.37 -8.28
N ALA A 127 4.78 -1.93 -8.33
CA ALA A 127 5.33 -1.17 -9.47
C ALA A 127 5.66 -2.06 -10.70
N ILE A 128 5.56 -3.39 -10.57
CA ILE A 128 5.89 -4.38 -11.60
C ILE A 128 4.66 -5.17 -12.00
N ASP A 129 4.05 -5.85 -11.02
CA ASP A 129 2.89 -6.72 -11.19
C ASP A 129 2.07 -6.75 -9.89
N LYS A 130 0.89 -6.15 -9.96
CA LYS A 130 -0.04 -6.06 -8.82
C LYS A 130 -0.46 -7.44 -8.30
N ASP A 131 -0.75 -8.38 -9.17
CA ASP A 131 -1.28 -9.68 -8.77
C ASP A 131 -0.21 -10.50 -8.05
N GLN A 132 1.03 -10.43 -8.48
CA GLN A 132 2.17 -11.01 -7.78
C GLN A 132 2.38 -10.36 -6.40
N ALA A 133 2.24 -9.03 -6.30
CA ALA A 133 2.31 -8.31 -5.03
C ALA A 133 1.24 -8.80 -4.04
N ILE A 134 0.00 -8.91 -4.50
CA ILE A 134 -1.13 -9.43 -3.71
C ILE A 134 -0.88 -10.87 -3.28
N ALA A 135 -0.45 -11.73 -4.20
CA ALA A 135 -0.21 -13.14 -3.93
C ALA A 135 0.86 -13.34 -2.85
N LEU A 136 2.00 -12.66 -2.98
CA LEU A 136 3.09 -12.75 -2.01
C LEU A 136 2.68 -12.20 -0.64
N THR A 137 2.01 -11.05 -0.61
CA THR A 137 1.59 -10.43 0.65
C THR A 137 0.53 -11.25 1.37
N LYS A 138 -0.43 -11.85 0.65
CA LYS A 138 -1.40 -12.80 1.22
C LYS A 138 -0.72 -14.05 1.78
N LYS A 139 0.26 -14.61 1.06
CA LYS A 139 1.10 -15.71 1.58
C LYS A 139 1.80 -15.31 2.87
N GLY A 140 2.32 -14.07 2.93
CA GLY A 140 2.93 -13.52 4.14
C GLY A 140 1.94 -13.47 5.31
N ILE A 141 0.73 -12.97 5.11
CA ILE A 141 -0.34 -12.92 6.13
C ILE A 141 -0.72 -14.32 6.62
N GLN A 142 -0.85 -15.29 5.71
CA GLN A 142 -1.18 -16.67 6.07
C GLN A 142 -0.13 -17.31 6.98
N ASN A 143 1.14 -17.03 6.76
CA ASN A 143 2.25 -17.57 7.55
C ASN A 143 2.60 -16.73 8.79
N ASN A 144 2.21 -15.45 8.82
CA ASN A 144 2.50 -14.49 9.87
C ASN A 144 1.25 -13.67 10.21
N PRO A 145 0.16 -14.31 10.70
CA PRO A 145 -1.12 -13.64 10.93
C PRO A 145 -1.06 -12.53 11.99
N ASP A 146 -0.07 -12.59 12.88
CA ASP A 146 0.14 -11.60 13.94
C ASP A 146 0.97 -10.39 13.50
N ASN A 147 1.38 -10.33 12.24
CA ASN A 147 2.13 -9.20 11.69
C ASN A 147 1.19 -8.20 10.99
N TRP A 148 0.69 -7.22 11.74
CA TRP A 148 -0.21 -6.18 11.23
C TRP A 148 0.36 -5.38 10.04
N ARG A 149 1.69 -5.29 9.90
CA ARG A 149 2.33 -4.58 8.78
C ARG A 149 2.04 -5.22 7.43
N LEU A 150 1.90 -6.53 7.37
CA LEU A 150 1.54 -7.23 6.12
C LEU A 150 0.12 -6.87 5.68
N TYR A 151 -0.81 -6.73 6.62
CA TYR A 151 -2.17 -6.24 6.33
C TYR A 151 -2.14 -4.78 5.86
N GLN A 152 -1.28 -3.95 6.46
CA GLN A 152 -1.09 -2.57 6.02
C GLN A 152 -0.60 -2.51 4.56
N TYR A 153 0.40 -3.29 4.20
CA TYR A 153 0.90 -3.37 2.81
C TYR A 153 -0.17 -3.85 1.85
N LEU A 154 -0.88 -4.93 2.18
CA LEU A 154 -1.94 -5.44 1.32
C LEU A 154 -3.08 -4.44 1.15
N GLY A 155 -3.49 -3.77 2.24
CA GLY A 155 -4.48 -2.70 2.19
C GLY A 155 -4.05 -1.54 1.31
N TYR A 156 -2.76 -1.16 1.36
CA TYR A 156 -2.19 -0.13 0.48
C TYR A 156 -2.21 -0.55 -0.99
N ILE A 157 -1.85 -1.80 -1.31
CA ILE A 157 -1.88 -2.34 -2.67
C ILE A 157 -3.30 -2.26 -3.24
N TYR A 158 -4.32 -2.70 -2.49
CA TYR A 158 -5.71 -2.61 -2.89
C TYR A 158 -6.18 -1.16 -3.04
N TRP A 159 -5.81 -0.28 -2.12
CA TRP A 159 -6.16 1.13 -2.20
C TRP A 159 -5.60 1.78 -3.48
N HIS A 160 -4.32 1.58 -3.76
CA HIS A 160 -3.66 2.11 -4.95
C HIS A 160 -4.30 1.59 -6.25
N SER A 161 -4.82 0.35 -6.20
CA SER A 161 -5.57 -0.27 -7.31
C SER A 161 -7.05 0.12 -7.36
N LYS A 162 -7.50 1.04 -6.49
CA LYS A 162 -8.91 1.47 -6.36
C LYS A 162 -9.88 0.36 -5.94
N GLU A 163 -9.37 -0.73 -5.41
CA GLU A 163 -10.14 -1.85 -4.85
C GLU A 163 -10.53 -1.55 -3.39
N TYR A 164 -11.35 -0.51 -3.20
CA TYR A 164 -11.62 0.07 -1.88
C TYR A 164 -12.26 -0.89 -0.90
N ALA A 165 -13.14 -1.78 -1.35
CA ALA A 165 -13.77 -2.78 -0.49
C ALA A 165 -12.74 -3.77 0.07
N ALA A 166 -11.87 -4.32 -0.79
CA ALA A 166 -10.81 -5.23 -0.38
C ALA A 166 -9.77 -4.53 0.51
N ALA A 167 -9.47 -3.25 0.24
CA ALA A 167 -8.61 -2.44 1.09
C ALA A 167 -9.22 -2.27 2.49
N ALA A 168 -10.53 -1.94 2.59
CA ALA A 168 -11.23 -1.76 3.85
C ALA A 168 -11.22 -3.04 4.69
N GLU A 169 -11.59 -4.17 4.10
CA GLU A 169 -11.56 -5.48 4.78
C GLU A 169 -10.16 -5.83 5.29
N THR A 170 -9.14 -5.55 4.49
CA THR A 170 -7.74 -5.85 4.84
C THR A 170 -7.27 -4.97 6.00
N TYR A 171 -7.52 -3.65 5.95
CA TYR A 171 -7.18 -2.74 7.04
C TYR A 171 -7.94 -3.06 8.32
N GLU A 172 -9.22 -3.43 8.21
CA GLU A 172 -10.03 -3.84 9.36
C GLU A 172 -9.49 -5.12 9.98
N ALA A 173 -9.17 -6.13 9.18
CA ALA A 173 -8.54 -7.36 9.67
C ALA A 173 -7.21 -7.06 10.38
N GLY A 174 -6.36 -6.24 9.78
CA GLY A 174 -5.09 -5.83 10.37
C GLY A 174 -5.25 -5.01 11.65
N SER A 175 -6.31 -4.23 11.80
CA SER A 175 -6.57 -3.43 13.00
C SER A 175 -6.88 -4.28 14.25
N LYS A 176 -7.29 -5.53 14.05
CA LYS A 176 -7.59 -6.51 15.12
C LYS A 176 -6.35 -7.26 15.61
N VAL A 177 -5.24 -7.12 14.89
CA VAL A 177 -3.96 -7.74 15.26
C VAL A 177 -3.35 -7.01 16.46
N SER A 178 -2.81 -7.77 17.41
CA SER A 178 -2.18 -7.20 18.60
C SER A 178 -1.04 -6.24 18.22
N GLY A 179 -1.00 -5.06 18.84
CA GLY A 179 0.00 -4.03 18.56
C GLY A 179 -0.25 -3.26 17.25
N ALA A 180 -1.37 -3.48 16.56
CA ALA A 180 -1.75 -2.68 15.42
C ALA A 180 -2.06 -1.23 15.83
N PRO A 181 -1.54 -0.24 15.12
CA PRO A 181 -1.77 1.16 15.46
C PRO A 181 -3.19 1.60 15.08
N PRO A 182 -3.76 2.60 15.80
CA PRO A 182 -5.13 3.07 15.57
C PRO A 182 -5.42 3.52 14.13
N PHE A 183 -4.42 3.98 13.41
CA PHE A 183 -4.60 4.43 12.02
C PHE A 183 -5.13 3.32 11.09
N MET A 184 -4.91 2.04 11.41
CA MET A 184 -5.42 0.92 10.61
C MET A 184 -6.96 0.95 10.53
N ARG A 185 -7.65 1.20 11.65
CA ARG A 185 -9.11 1.35 11.68
C ARG A 185 -9.56 2.61 10.93
N GLN A 186 -8.80 3.72 11.05
CA GLN A 186 -9.08 4.95 10.31
C GLN A 186 -8.98 4.72 8.78
N MET A 187 -7.97 3.98 8.33
CA MET A 187 -7.83 3.64 6.92
C MET A 187 -8.97 2.74 6.43
N ALA A 188 -9.40 1.74 7.23
CA ALA A 188 -10.55 0.91 6.88
C ALA A 188 -11.80 1.77 6.64
N ALA A 189 -12.13 2.67 7.58
CA ALA A 189 -13.28 3.57 7.46
C ALA A 189 -13.14 4.54 6.26
N ALA A 190 -11.93 5.07 6.00
CA ALA A 190 -11.68 5.93 4.85
C ALA A 190 -11.86 5.18 3.52
N MET A 191 -11.48 3.91 3.43
CA MET A 191 -11.70 3.09 2.24
C MET A 191 -13.19 2.80 2.02
N LEU A 192 -13.94 2.52 3.09
CA LEU A 192 -15.40 2.37 3.02
C LEU A 192 -16.10 3.65 2.53
N THR A 193 -15.64 4.81 2.98
CA THR A 193 -16.16 6.11 2.51
C THR A 193 -15.98 6.25 0.99
N ARG A 194 -14.83 5.89 0.45
CA ARG A 194 -14.51 5.95 -0.99
C ARG A 194 -15.22 4.88 -1.80
N GLY A 195 -15.40 3.68 -1.24
CA GLY A 195 -16.10 2.57 -1.87
C GLY A 195 -17.62 2.66 -1.87
N GLY A 196 -18.19 3.76 -1.34
CA GLY A 196 -19.65 3.97 -1.29
C GLY A 196 -20.34 3.31 -0.09
N SER A 197 -19.62 2.65 0.79
CA SER A 197 -20.19 2.04 2.02
C SER A 197 -20.24 3.04 3.18
N ARG A 198 -20.79 4.23 2.94
CA ARG A 198 -20.76 5.37 3.90
C ARG A 198 -21.45 5.08 5.22
N ALA A 199 -22.52 4.29 5.21
CA ALA A 199 -23.21 3.91 6.43
C ALA A 199 -22.30 3.10 7.38
N VAL A 200 -21.52 2.18 6.84
CA VAL A 200 -20.55 1.39 7.61
C VAL A 200 -19.39 2.28 8.08
N ALA A 201 -18.89 3.16 7.19
CA ALA A 201 -17.84 4.12 7.56
C ALA A 201 -18.29 5.04 8.70
N ARG A 202 -19.54 5.51 8.66
CA ARG A 202 -20.15 6.32 9.72
C ARG A 202 -20.16 5.58 11.06
N ALA A 203 -20.68 4.36 11.08
CA ALA A 203 -20.72 3.55 12.30
C ALA A 203 -19.31 3.33 12.89
N MET A 204 -18.30 3.13 12.05
CA MET A 204 -16.90 3.01 12.49
C MET A 204 -16.37 4.32 13.09
N TYR A 205 -16.64 5.48 12.46
CA TYR A 205 -16.20 6.77 13.00
C TYR A 205 -16.95 7.16 14.28
N GLU A 206 -18.25 6.83 14.39
CA GLU A 206 -19.02 7.00 15.62
C GLU A 206 -18.47 6.15 16.76
N GLN A 207 -18.12 4.91 16.49
CA GLN A 207 -17.45 4.04 17.46
C GLN A 207 -16.08 4.61 17.87
N MET A 208 -15.26 5.05 16.89
CA MET A 208 -13.97 5.68 17.17
C MET A 208 -14.10 6.94 18.01
N LEU A 209 -15.16 7.75 17.78
CA LEU A 209 -15.45 8.93 18.59
C LEU A 209 -15.83 8.56 20.03
N ALA A 210 -16.64 7.51 20.20
CA ALA A 210 -17.06 7.02 21.51
C ALA A 210 -15.89 6.39 22.31
N GLU A 211 -14.96 5.73 21.64
CA GLU A 211 -13.80 5.07 22.25
C GLU A 211 -12.58 6.00 22.44
N ALA A 212 -12.61 7.22 21.89
CA ALA A 212 -11.47 8.13 21.92
C ALA A 212 -11.20 8.66 23.34
N GLU A 213 -9.98 8.41 23.84
CA GLU A 213 -9.54 8.87 25.16
C GLU A 213 -8.93 10.28 25.13
N ASP A 214 -8.36 10.69 23.99
CA ASP A 214 -7.71 11.99 23.83
C ASP A 214 -8.45 12.91 22.85
N GLU A 215 -8.27 14.23 23.06
CA GLU A 215 -8.93 15.26 22.28
C GLU A 215 -8.56 15.27 20.79
N GLN A 216 -7.35 14.79 20.44
CA GLN A 216 -6.94 14.73 19.04
C GLN A 216 -7.69 13.61 18.30
N SER A 217 -7.82 12.45 18.92
CA SER A 217 -8.58 11.31 18.37
C SER A 217 -10.06 11.67 18.23
N LYS A 218 -10.66 12.36 19.22
CA LYS A 218 -12.03 12.87 19.14
C LYS A 218 -12.21 13.82 17.95
N ARG A 219 -11.35 14.82 17.84
CA ARG A 219 -11.41 15.80 16.73
C ARG A 219 -11.27 15.12 15.37
N ASN A 220 -10.37 14.15 15.25
CA ASN A 220 -10.19 13.41 14.00
C ASN A 220 -11.45 12.63 13.61
N ALA A 221 -12.06 11.90 14.55
CA ALA A 221 -13.31 11.18 14.30
C ALA A 221 -14.47 12.14 13.93
N GLN A 222 -14.60 13.26 14.64
CA GLN A 222 -15.58 14.29 14.32
C GLN A 222 -15.40 14.87 12.91
N LEU A 223 -14.17 15.23 12.53
CA LEU A 223 -13.89 15.74 11.20
C LEU A 223 -14.25 14.74 10.09
N ARG A 224 -14.04 13.44 10.33
CA ARG A 224 -14.44 12.39 9.37
C ARG A 224 -15.95 12.21 9.28
N LEU A 225 -16.68 12.35 10.39
CA LEU A 225 -18.14 12.38 10.37
C LEU A 225 -18.66 13.59 9.59
N MET A 226 -18.08 14.79 9.82
CA MET A 226 -18.40 15.99 9.06
C MET A 226 -18.08 15.86 7.56
N GLU A 227 -17.00 15.15 7.20
CA GLU A 227 -16.69 14.81 5.79
C GLU A 227 -17.80 13.96 5.17
N LEU A 228 -18.29 12.92 5.87
CA LEU A 228 -19.40 12.08 5.39
C LEU A 228 -20.70 12.89 5.21
N ASP A 229 -21.02 13.75 6.17
CA ASP A 229 -22.17 14.62 6.09
C ASP A 229 -22.09 15.54 4.86
N SER A 230 -20.94 16.19 4.67
CA SER A 230 -20.68 17.07 3.54
C SER A 230 -20.77 16.36 2.18
N LEU A 231 -20.31 15.13 2.09
CA LEU A 231 -20.46 14.31 0.87
C LEU A 231 -21.93 14.03 0.57
N GLU A 232 -22.73 13.67 1.58
CA GLU A 232 -24.16 13.42 1.43
C GLU A 232 -24.91 14.69 1.01
N GLU A 233 -24.64 15.83 1.68
CA GLU A 233 -25.21 17.14 1.35
C GLU A 233 -24.87 17.56 -0.08
N THR A 234 -23.59 17.46 -0.47
CA THR A 234 -23.11 17.85 -1.79
C THR A 234 -23.76 17.01 -2.90
N GLU A 235 -23.89 15.71 -2.71
CA GLU A 235 -24.56 14.83 -3.68
C GLU A 235 -26.04 15.13 -3.80
N ALA A 236 -26.72 15.34 -2.68
CA ALA A 236 -28.15 15.66 -2.69
C ALA A 236 -28.42 16.97 -3.42
N VAL A 237 -27.64 18.03 -3.15
CA VAL A 237 -27.77 19.33 -3.82
C VAL A 237 -27.43 19.22 -5.29
N ASN A 238 -26.34 18.54 -5.66
CA ASN A 238 -25.92 18.37 -7.05
C ASN A 238 -26.95 17.57 -7.84
N SER A 239 -27.61 16.58 -7.23
CA SER A 239 -28.73 15.84 -7.87
C SER A 239 -29.92 16.78 -8.15
N VAL A 240 -30.29 17.68 -7.24
CA VAL A 240 -31.35 18.67 -7.45
C VAL A 240 -30.97 19.66 -8.55
N LEU A 241 -29.71 20.14 -8.54
CA LEU A 241 -29.20 21.06 -9.57
C LEU A 241 -29.21 20.41 -10.96
N ALA A 242 -28.80 19.14 -11.07
CA ALA A 242 -28.84 18.39 -12.32
C ALA A 242 -30.28 18.25 -12.85
N SER A 243 -31.22 17.90 -11.98
CA SER A 243 -32.65 17.82 -12.34
C SER A 243 -33.23 19.17 -12.81
N ILE A 244 -32.81 20.29 -12.20
CA ILE A 244 -33.23 21.61 -12.66
C ILE A 244 -32.66 21.91 -14.03
N LYS A 245 -31.39 21.64 -14.25
CA LYS A 245 -30.70 21.84 -15.54
C LYS A 245 -31.35 21.02 -16.66
N GLU A 246 -31.71 19.77 -16.40
CA GLU A 246 -32.42 18.91 -17.38
C GLU A 246 -33.79 19.47 -17.74
N ASN A 247 -34.53 19.97 -16.76
CA ASN A 247 -35.89 20.44 -16.99
C ASN A 247 -35.97 21.88 -17.54
N ALA A 248 -35.07 22.77 -17.11
CA ALA A 248 -35.09 24.20 -17.47
C ALA A 248 -34.05 24.60 -18.51
N GLY A 249 -33.11 23.69 -18.88
CA GLY A 249 -32.07 23.95 -19.83
C GLY A 249 -30.90 24.80 -19.31
N ASN A 250 -31.03 25.38 -18.12
CA ASN A 250 -30.01 26.26 -17.51
C ASN A 250 -29.90 26.00 -15.99
N CYS A 251 -28.78 26.42 -15.42
CA CYS A 251 -28.55 26.35 -13.99
C CYS A 251 -29.19 27.54 -13.27
N PRO A 252 -29.65 27.38 -12.03
CA PRO A 252 -30.14 28.50 -11.23
C PRO A 252 -29.08 29.60 -11.07
N SER A 253 -29.50 30.87 -11.05
CA SER A 253 -28.58 32.00 -10.84
C SER A 253 -28.04 32.05 -9.41
N SER A 254 -28.74 31.45 -8.45
CA SER A 254 -28.32 31.37 -7.05
C SER A 254 -28.71 30.05 -6.42
N LEU A 255 -27.96 29.62 -5.42
CA LEU A 255 -28.20 28.36 -4.70
C LEU A 255 -29.50 28.43 -3.85
N SER A 256 -29.94 29.60 -3.45
CA SER A 256 -31.20 29.77 -2.69
C SER A 256 -32.45 29.31 -3.46
N ALA A 257 -32.40 29.30 -4.78
CA ALA A 257 -33.48 28.78 -5.63
C ALA A 257 -33.78 27.30 -5.42
N VAL A 258 -32.86 26.51 -4.91
CA VAL A 258 -33.05 25.08 -4.67
C VAL A 258 -33.59 24.75 -3.28
N PHE A 259 -33.59 25.68 -2.33
CA PHE A 259 -33.99 25.44 -0.92
C PHE A 259 -35.38 24.82 -0.76
N PRO A 260 -36.44 25.22 -1.51
CA PRO A 260 -37.72 24.56 -1.41
C PRO A 260 -37.69 23.06 -1.70
N ARG A 261 -36.82 22.64 -2.65
CA ARG A 261 -36.64 21.23 -3.01
C ARG A 261 -35.80 20.48 -1.98
N LEU A 262 -34.78 21.11 -1.39
CA LEU A 262 -33.96 20.52 -0.36
C LEU A 262 -34.71 20.15 0.91
N ARG A 263 -35.79 20.92 1.26
CA ARG A 263 -36.63 20.63 2.43
C ARG A 263 -37.31 19.26 2.39
N SER A 264 -37.49 18.68 1.22
CA SER A 264 -38.07 17.33 1.07
C SER A 264 -37.08 16.21 1.17
N ILE A 265 -35.77 16.50 1.17
CA ILE A 265 -34.71 15.52 1.23
C ILE A 265 -34.34 15.25 2.69
N ARG A 266 -34.33 13.97 3.06
CA ARG A 266 -33.86 13.53 4.38
C ARG A 266 -32.42 13.08 4.28
N LEU A 267 -31.55 13.73 5.05
CA LEU A 267 -30.15 13.36 5.20
C LEU A 267 -29.99 12.46 6.43
N THR A 268 -28.93 11.67 6.46
CA THR A 268 -28.64 10.75 7.58
C THR A 268 -28.41 11.50 8.89
N HIS A 269 -27.84 12.70 8.80
CA HIS A 269 -27.51 13.56 9.97
C HIS A 269 -28.58 14.62 10.30
N GLY A 270 -29.69 14.68 9.58
CA GLY A 270 -30.79 15.62 9.80
C GLY A 270 -31.07 16.53 8.62
N ASP A 271 -31.31 17.80 8.87
CA ASP A 271 -31.65 18.79 7.84
C ASP A 271 -30.41 19.55 7.36
N PHE A 272 -30.52 20.15 6.15
CA PHE A 272 -29.50 21.06 5.64
C PHE A 272 -29.33 22.26 6.55
N ARG A 273 -28.09 22.71 6.74
CA ARG A 273 -27.72 23.85 7.57
C ARG A 273 -27.73 25.12 6.74
N ILE A 274 -28.41 26.15 7.25
CA ILE A 274 -28.51 27.48 6.62
C ILE A 274 -28.05 28.51 7.64
N ASP A 275 -27.12 29.39 7.25
CA ASP A 275 -26.64 30.49 8.12
C ASP A 275 -27.63 31.65 8.21
N ALA A 276 -27.34 32.64 9.07
CA ALA A 276 -28.15 33.84 9.24
C ALA A 276 -28.24 34.70 7.97
N SER A 277 -27.30 34.52 7.03
CA SER A 277 -27.28 35.21 5.73
C SER A 277 -28.00 34.42 4.63
N SER A 278 -28.71 33.36 4.98
CA SER A 278 -29.42 32.47 4.05
C SER A 278 -28.48 31.72 3.07
N ASN A 279 -27.25 31.43 3.46
CA ASN A 279 -26.37 30.56 2.70
C ASN A 279 -26.47 29.12 3.19
N LEU A 280 -26.42 28.18 2.27
CA LEU A 280 -26.22 26.76 2.61
C LEU A 280 -24.77 26.57 3.11
N VAL A 281 -24.61 26.05 4.32
CA VAL A 281 -23.31 25.89 4.96
C VAL A 281 -22.97 24.40 5.14
N ASP A 282 -21.67 24.11 5.08
CA ASP A 282 -21.16 22.78 5.35
C ASP A 282 -21.25 22.43 6.85
N PRO A 283 -20.99 21.18 7.25
CA PRO A 283 -21.01 20.79 8.66
C PRO A 283 -20.05 21.57 9.57
N GLY A 284 -19.04 22.23 9.02
CA GLY A 284 -18.12 23.13 9.72
C GLY A 284 -18.62 24.58 9.85
N GLY A 285 -19.77 24.89 9.24
CA GLY A 285 -20.36 26.23 9.24
C GLY A 285 -19.87 27.17 8.13
N THR A 286 -19.05 26.65 7.18
CA THR A 286 -18.57 27.42 6.03
C THR A 286 -19.56 27.34 4.87
N PRO A 287 -19.95 28.45 4.22
CA PRO A 287 -20.84 28.42 3.05
C PRO A 287 -20.25 27.56 1.92
N TYR A 288 -21.08 26.72 1.28
CA TYR A 288 -20.68 25.99 0.08
C TYR A 288 -20.39 26.96 -1.08
N GLU A 289 -19.41 26.58 -1.92
CA GLU A 289 -19.11 27.28 -3.17
C GLU A 289 -20.01 26.75 -4.29
N TYR A 290 -20.74 27.63 -4.95
CA TYR A 290 -21.62 27.29 -6.07
C TYR A 290 -21.00 27.69 -7.40
N ASP A 291 -20.77 26.72 -8.28
CA ASP A 291 -20.34 26.93 -9.65
C ASP A 291 -21.57 26.87 -10.59
N SER A 292 -22.09 28.05 -10.95
CA SER A 292 -23.24 28.15 -11.85
C SER A 292 -22.96 27.68 -13.27
N SER A 293 -21.71 27.64 -13.70
CA SER A 293 -21.32 27.16 -15.03
C SER A 293 -21.39 25.63 -15.13
N LYS A 294 -21.02 24.96 -14.08
CA LYS A 294 -21.06 23.48 -13.96
C LYS A 294 -22.34 22.96 -13.35
N CYS A 295 -23.12 23.82 -12.70
CA CYS A 295 -24.32 23.42 -11.93
C CYS A 295 -23.98 22.51 -10.76
N THR A 296 -22.95 22.84 -10.00
CA THR A 296 -22.46 22.02 -8.89
C THR A 296 -22.10 22.88 -7.68
N ILE A 297 -22.16 22.27 -6.50
CA ILE A 297 -21.59 22.83 -5.28
C ILE A 297 -20.37 22.03 -4.85
N GLY A 298 -19.54 22.67 -4.03
CA GLY A 298 -18.39 22.03 -3.41
C GLY A 298 -17.96 22.77 -2.15
N LEU A 299 -17.02 22.17 -1.40
CA LEU A 299 -16.41 22.81 -0.25
C LEU A 299 -15.55 24.01 -0.68
N ARG A 300 -15.72 25.14 -0.02
CA ARG A 300 -14.86 26.32 -0.17
C ARG A 300 -13.42 26.01 0.28
N ARG A 301 -12.47 26.84 -0.14
CA ARG A 301 -11.06 26.68 0.23
C ARG A 301 -10.79 26.85 1.72
N ASP A 302 -11.58 27.65 2.38
CA ASP A 302 -11.50 27.95 3.81
C ASP A 302 -12.35 27.03 4.71
N SER A 303 -12.99 26.00 4.13
CA SER A 303 -13.68 24.97 4.91
C SER A 303 -12.70 24.21 5.80
N THR A 304 -13.15 23.94 7.04
CA THR A 304 -12.41 23.10 8.00
C THR A 304 -12.50 21.62 7.69
N ILE A 305 -13.40 21.23 6.78
CA ILE A 305 -13.61 19.84 6.39
C ILE A 305 -12.52 19.40 5.42
N PRO A 306 -11.87 18.25 5.64
CA PRO A 306 -10.90 17.72 4.70
C PRO A 306 -11.52 17.52 3.32
N LYS A 307 -10.87 18.06 2.29
CA LYS A 307 -11.30 17.78 0.92
C LYS A 307 -11.00 16.31 0.61
N PRO A 308 -11.92 15.60 -0.06
CA PRO A 308 -11.61 14.28 -0.54
C PRO A 308 -10.34 14.37 -1.42
N LEU A 309 -9.37 13.51 -1.15
CA LEU A 309 -8.15 13.44 -1.97
C LEU A 309 -8.58 13.10 -3.40
N ASN A 310 -8.55 14.10 -4.27
CA ASN A 310 -8.76 13.89 -5.70
C ASN A 310 -7.57 13.06 -6.23
N ASN A 311 -7.86 11.89 -6.73
CA ASN A 311 -6.94 11.14 -7.60
C ASN A 311 -7.20 11.52 -9.05
#